data_0885f64cc510a0430f04dcdb51a1e41c
#
_entry.id   0885f64cc510a0430f04dcdb51a1e41c
#
_cell.length_a   1.000
_cell.length_b   1.000
_cell.length_c   1.000
_cell.angle_alpha   90.00
_cell.angle_beta   90.00
_cell.angle_gamma   90.00
#
_symmetry.space_group_name_H-M   'P 1'
#
loop_
_entity.id
_entity.type
_entity.pdbx_description
1 polymer ?
#
loop_
_entity_poly.entity_id
_entity_poly.type
_entity_poly.pdbx_seq_one_letter_code
_entity_poly.pdbx_strand_id
1 'polypeptide(L)'
;MDVVKRRAVKNLVAKLTSVSEQTRTEALCELRLLSKNDAESRPLIAEADAVPLIAESLYSPAVILQENATATLLNLSISSKEHLMSSHGVLDALSHALRHPASPFVAQCAAATIFSLLSLESFRPIIGHKRDIIFGLVEIVRNQGSAARSIKDALRALFGVALYPLNRAQMVELGAVQALFSLVVKDGRVGLIEDATAVIAQVAGCEESWEVFKKALGIEVLMDLLDNATGSSYRVKENAVSSLLNSIQVGGEEVASDVRGRMEARVVDGILDVAENGSEKGKSKALALLKVLEAQDSRFEALTSHSS
;
A
#
# COMPACT_ATOMS: atom_id res chain seq x y z
N MET A 1 -31.75 20.82 -12.72
CA MET A 1 -31.09 20.43 -11.45
C MET A 1 -29.58 20.73 -11.49
N ASP A 2 -28.89 20.42 -12.55
CA ASP A 2 -27.42 20.65 -12.70
C ASP A 2 -27.00 22.13 -12.56
N VAL A 3 -27.74 23.06 -13.15
CA VAL A 3 -27.40 24.52 -13.06
C VAL A 3 -27.42 25.05 -11.63
N VAL A 4 -28.36 24.56 -10.80
CA VAL A 4 -28.45 24.99 -9.39
C VAL A 4 -27.27 24.41 -8.59
N LYS A 5 -26.93 23.13 -8.80
CA LYS A 5 -25.77 22.48 -8.18
C LYS A 5 -24.47 23.19 -8.58
N ARG A 6 -24.25 23.47 -9.88
CA ARG A 6 -23.07 24.22 -10.36
C ARG A 6 -22.94 25.58 -9.72
N ARG A 7 -24.04 26.33 -9.58
CA ARG A 7 -24.04 27.64 -8.92
C ARG A 7 -23.68 27.53 -7.43
N ALA A 8 -24.26 26.54 -6.74
CA ALA A 8 -23.96 26.31 -5.33
C ALA A 8 -22.47 25.96 -5.13
N VAL A 9 -21.92 25.03 -5.93
CA VAL A 9 -20.50 24.66 -5.91
C VAL A 9 -19.61 25.87 -6.17
N LYS A 10 -19.87 26.67 -7.21
CA LYS A 10 -19.08 27.88 -7.51
C LYS A 10 -19.08 28.89 -6.35
N ASN A 11 -20.23 29.06 -5.67
CA ASN A 11 -20.31 29.93 -4.50
C ASN A 11 -19.44 29.41 -3.34
N LEU A 12 -19.43 28.10 -3.11
CA LEU A 12 -18.61 27.49 -2.07
C LEU A 12 -17.11 27.60 -2.40
N VAL A 13 -16.72 27.35 -3.66
CA VAL A 13 -15.35 27.51 -4.12
C VAL A 13 -14.87 28.96 -3.96
N ALA A 14 -15.71 29.96 -4.29
CA ALA A 14 -15.38 31.35 -4.06
C ALA A 14 -15.15 31.66 -2.56
N LYS A 15 -15.87 31.02 -1.64
CA LYS A 15 -15.64 31.18 -0.20
C LYS A 15 -14.32 30.58 0.28
N LEU A 16 -13.71 29.63 -0.44
CA LEU A 16 -12.39 29.08 -0.09
C LEU A 16 -11.28 30.12 -0.20
N THR A 17 -11.45 31.16 -0.99
CA THR A 17 -10.48 32.27 -1.11
C THR A 17 -10.67 33.38 -0.07
N SER A 18 -11.62 33.23 0.85
CA SER A 18 -11.89 34.21 1.91
C SER A 18 -10.68 34.35 2.85
N VAL A 19 -10.44 35.58 3.32
CA VAL A 19 -9.47 35.86 4.37
C VAL A 19 -9.90 35.28 5.73
N SER A 20 -11.21 35.10 5.94
CA SER A 20 -11.77 34.50 7.16
C SER A 20 -11.56 32.99 7.17
N GLU A 21 -10.80 32.48 8.14
CA GLU A 21 -10.61 31.03 8.34
C GLU A 21 -11.96 30.34 8.62
N GLN A 22 -12.85 30.96 9.39
CA GLN A 22 -14.16 30.41 9.65
C GLN A 22 -14.96 30.22 8.34
N THR A 23 -14.97 31.22 7.46
CA THR A 23 -15.67 31.12 6.16
C THR A 23 -15.07 30.01 5.29
N ARG A 24 -13.74 29.87 5.26
CA ARG A 24 -13.09 28.78 4.51
C ARG A 24 -13.46 27.41 5.11
N THR A 25 -13.45 27.29 6.43
CA THR A 25 -13.79 26.04 7.14
C THR A 25 -15.22 25.62 6.86
N GLU A 26 -16.18 26.56 6.95
CA GLU A 26 -17.60 26.30 6.67
C GLU A 26 -17.79 25.85 5.20
N ALA A 27 -17.20 26.57 4.26
CA ALA A 27 -17.28 26.21 2.85
C ALA A 27 -16.68 24.84 2.54
N LEU A 28 -15.56 24.51 3.16
CA LEU A 28 -14.90 23.21 2.97
C LEU A 28 -15.69 22.07 3.63
N CYS A 29 -16.32 22.32 4.77
CA CYS A 29 -17.24 21.36 5.40
C CYS A 29 -18.44 21.06 4.48
N GLU A 30 -19.05 22.09 3.87
CA GLU A 30 -20.14 21.89 2.92
C GLU A 30 -19.68 21.14 1.66
N LEU A 31 -18.51 21.44 1.10
CA LEU A 31 -17.94 20.72 -0.04
C LEU A 31 -17.68 19.24 0.30
N ARG A 32 -17.17 18.97 1.51
CA ARG A 32 -17.01 17.60 2.01
C ARG A 32 -18.34 16.86 2.06
N LEU A 33 -19.39 17.48 2.61
CA LEU A 33 -20.72 16.87 2.73
C LEU A 33 -21.34 16.64 1.34
N LEU A 34 -21.22 17.60 0.43
CA LEU A 34 -21.69 17.44 -0.95
C LEU A 34 -20.97 16.30 -1.65
N SER A 35 -19.64 16.28 -1.63
CA SER A 35 -18.84 15.23 -2.29
C SER A 35 -19.06 13.84 -1.68
N LYS A 36 -19.40 13.76 -0.39
CA LYS A 36 -19.71 12.51 0.30
C LYS A 36 -21.08 11.97 -0.09
N ASN A 37 -22.11 12.83 -0.06
CA ASN A 37 -23.51 12.41 -0.13
C ASN A 37 -24.06 12.41 -1.57
N ASP A 38 -23.46 13.17 -2.48
CA ASP A 38 -23.90 13.32 -3.87
C ASP A 38 -22.74 13.05 -4.84
N ALA A 39 -22.77 11.87 -5.46
CA ALA A 39 -21.74 11.47 -6.43
C ALA A 39 -21.66 12.40 -7.65
N GLU A 40 -22.80 13.00 -8.08
CA GLU A 40 -22.84 13.93 -9.21
C GLU A 40 -22.14 15.26 -8.90
N SER A 41 -22.06 15.64 -7.63
CA SER A 41 -21.36 16.87 -7.21
C SER A 41 -19.83 16.76 -7.28
N ARG A 42 -19.26 15.54 -7.25
CA ARG A 42 -17.79 15.36 -7.27
C ARG A 42 -17.14 15.94 -8.53
N PRO A 43 -17.57 15.58 -9.77
CA PRO A 43 -17.00 16.19 -10.97
C PRO A 43 -17.26 17.70 -11.02
N LEU A 44 -18.43 18.19 -10.56
CA LEU A 44 -18.73 19.60 -10.53
C LEU A 44 -17.78 20.42 -9.64
N ILE A 45 -17.38 19.84 -8.50
CA ILE A 45 -16.40 20.45 -7.58
C ILE A 45 -15.02 20.47 -8.24
N ALA A 46 -14.62 19.39 -8.89
CA ALA A 46 -13.33 19.34 -9.59
C ALA A 46 -13.27 20.31 -10.77
N GLU A 47 -14.31 20.37 -11.60
CA GLU A 47 -14.44 21.29 -12.74
C GLU A 47 -14.54 22.78 -12.36
N ALA A 48 -14.89 23.08 -11.12
CA ALA A 48 -14.98 24.45 -10.60
C ALA A 48 -13.65 24.99 -10.05
N ASP A 49 -12.51 24.36 -10.38
CA ASP A 49 -11.16 24.72 -9.91
C ASP A 49 -11.01 24.72 -8.38
N ALA A 50 -11.80 23.89 -7.68
CA ALA A 50 -11.73 23.76 -6.23
C ALA A 50 -10.47 23.02 -5.76
N VAL A 51 -9.94 22.10 -6.57
CA VAL A 51 -8.89 21.16 -6.15
C VAL A 51 -7.62 21.85 -5.65
N PRO A 52 -7.05 22.87 -6.33
CA PRO A 52 -5.87 23.58 -5.81
C PRO A 52 -6.12 24.26 -4.47
N LEU A 53 -7.29 24.90 -4.29
CA LEU A 53 -7.65 25.59 -3.03
C LEU A 53 -7.85 24.60 -1.86
N ILE A 54 -8.43 23.43 -2.16
CA ILE A 54 -8.57 22.35 -1.18
C ILE A 54 -7.19 21.81 -0.82
N ALA A 55 -6.31 21.59 -1.80
CA ALA A 55 -4.95 21.11 -1.57
C ALA A 55 -4.13 22.09 -0.71
N GLU A 56 -4.25 23.40 -0.95
CA GLU A 56 -3.62 24.44 -0.14
C GLU A 56 -4.05 24.37 1.33
N SER A 57 -5.31 24.00 1.58
CA SER A 57 -5.83 23.83 2.95
C SER A 57 -5.18 22.68 3.75
N LEU A 58 -4.44 21.77 3.09
CA LEU A 58 -3.67 20.72 3.76
C LEU A 58 -2.44 21.26 4.50
N TYR A 59 -1.98 22.46 4.18
CA TYR A 59 -0.88 23.13 4.89
C TYR A 59 -1.36 23.95 6.10
N SER A 60 -2.67 24.04 6.32
CA SER A 60 -3.21 24.78 7.45
C SER A 60 -2.88 24.11 8.79
N PRO A 61 -2.51 24.85 9.83
CA PRO A 61 -2.37 24.32 11.19
C PRO A 61 -3.73 23.99 11.84
N ALA A 62 -4.85 24.49 11.29
CA ALA A 62 -6.18 24.23 11.82
C ALA A 62 -6.64 22.81 11.49
N VAL A 63 -6.77 21.97 12.53
CA VAL A 63 -7.14 20.53 12.42
C VAL A 63 -8.40 20.34 11.60
N ILE A 64 -9.47 21.09 11.90
CA ILE A 64 -10.77 20.95 11.23
C ILE A 64 -10.66 21.27 9.74
N LEU A 65 -9.87 22.29 9.37
CA LEU A 65 -9.68 22.66 7.98
C LEU A 65 -8.93 21.56 7.22
N GLN A 66 -7.84 21.05 7.80
CA GLN A 66 -7.05 19.98 7.20
C GLN A 66 -7.85 18.67 7.07
N GLU A 67 -8.66 18.30 8.08
CA GLU A 67 -9.52 17.13 8.03
C GLU A 67 -10.59 17.22 6.94
N ASN A 68 -11.26 18.36 6.82
CA ASN A 68 -12.28 18.54 5.79
C ASN A 68 -11.65 18.56 4.38
N ALA A 69 -10.49 19.19 4.21
CA ALA A 69 -9.76 19.22 2.95
C ALA A 69 -9.36 17.80 2.50
N THR A 70 -8.72 17.05 3.38
CA THR A 70 -8.24 15.70 3.06
C THR A 70 -9.40 14.76 2.74
N ALA A 71 -10.48 14.83 3.52
CA ALA A 71 -11.68 14.03 3.27
C ALA A 71 -12.39 14.42 1.97
N THR A 72 -12.36 15.70 1.59
CA THR A 72 -12.91 16.15 0.30
C THR A 72 -12.09 15.60 -0.86
N LEU A 73 -10.75 15.70 -0.80
CA LEU A 73 -9.87 15.09 -1.83
C LEU A 73 -10.10 13.58 -1.95
N LEU A 74 -10.28 12.87 -0.82
CA LEU A 74 -10.61 11.45 -0.84
C LEU A 74 -11.93 11.19 -1.57
N ASN A 75 -12.98 11.96 -1.30
CA ASN A 75 -14.26 11.81 -1.99
C ASN A 75 -14.14 12.10 -3.49
N LEU A 76 -13.40 13.14 -3.87
CA LEU A 76 -13.16 13.50 -5.27
C LEU A 76 -12.34 12.43 -6.00
N SER A 77 -11.40 11.76 -5.31
CA SER A 77 -10.58 10.71 -5.91
C SER A 77 -11.38 9.48 -6.39
N ILE A 78 -12.64 9.35 -5.99
CA ILE A 78 -13.50 8.24 -6.42
C ILE A 78 -13.88 8.38 -7.91
N SER A 79 -14.17 9.60 -8.36
CA SER A 79 -14.71 9.84 -9.71
C SER A 79 -14.00 10.93 -10.52
N SER A 80 -12.97 11.60 -9.97
CA SER A 80 -12.29 12.73 -10.60
C SER A 80 -10.76 12.63 -10.45
N LYS A 81 -10.21 11.42 -10.64
CA LYS A 81 -8.79 11.10 -10.43
C LYS A 81 -7.87 11.90 -11.34
N GLU A 82 -8.25 12.01 -12.59
CA GLU A 82 -7.50 12.76 -13.60
C GLU A 82 -7.43 14.23 -13.26
N HIS A 83 -8.54 14.84 -12.78
CA HIS A 83 -8.55 16.22 -12.32
C HIS A 83 -7.63 16.44 -11.12
N LEU A 84 -7.63 15.50 -10.15
CA LEU A 84 -6.72 15.60 -9.02
C LEU A 84 -5.26 15.54 -9.47
N MET A 85 -4.92 14.61 -10.35
CA MET A 85 -3.54 14.41 -10.82
C MET A 85 -3.05 15.54 -11.73
N SER A 86 -3.94 16.17 -12.51
CA SER A 86 -3.61 17.32 -13.34
C SER A 86 -3.51 18.64 -12.56
N SER A 87 -4.08 18.68 -11.36
CA SER A 87 -4.07 19.86 -10.51
C SER A 87 -2.71 20.06 -9.84
N HIS A 88 -2.12 21.23 -10.01
CA HIS A 88 -0.82 21.56 -9.44
C HIS A 88 -0.83 21.47 -7.91
N GLY A 89 0.23 20.88 -7.33
CA GLY A 89 0.47 20.87 -5.89
C GLY A 89 -0.29 19.80 -5.11
N VAL A 90 -1.22 19.04 -5.70
CA VAL A 90 -2.01 18.03 -4.97
C VAL A 90 -1.15 16.94 -4.38
N LEU A 91 -0.18 16.39 -5.12
CA LEU A 91 0.71 15.35 -4.60
C LEU A 91 1.63 15.88 -3.50
N ASP A 92 2.08 17.13 -3.61
CA ASP A 92 2.92 17.75 -2.58
C ASP A 92 2.11 18.02 -1.30
N ALA A 93 0.87 18.47 -1.44
CA ALA A 93 -0.04 18.66 -0.32
C ALA A 93 -0.40 17.32 0.37
N LEU A 94 -0.65 16.25 -0.40
CA LEU A 94 -0.86 14.91 0.15
C LEU A 94 0.39 14.37 0.82
N SER A 95 1.59 14.62 0.26
CA SER A 95 2.87 14.30 0.90
C SER A 95 3.01 15.01 2.26
N HIS A 96 2.67 16.29 2.30
CA HIS A 96 2.67 17.08 3.54
C HIS A 96 1.70 16.49 4.57
N ALA A 97 0.46 16.19 4.17
CA ALA A 97 -0.57 15.61 5.04
C ALA A 97 -0.19 14.23 5.59
N LEU A 98 0.59 13.44 4.84
CA LEU A 98 1.13 12.16 5.32
C LEU A 98 2.25 12.35 6.35
N ARG A 99 3.13 13.34 6.15
CA ARG A 99 4.31 13.57 7.00
C ARG A 99 4.03 14.42 8.23
N HIS A 100 3.09 15.36 8.12
CA HIS A 100 2.74 16.33 9.15
C HIS A 100 1.23 16.40 9.35
N PRO A 101 0.58 15.25 9.67
CA PRO A 101 -0.86 15.23 9.83
C PRO A 101 -1.28 15.95 11.11
N ALA A 102 -2.25 16.86 11.01
CA ALA A 102 -2.82 17.52 12.18
C ALA A 102 -3.63 16.55 13.06
N SER A 103 -4.05 15.41 12.50
CA SER A 103 -4.71 14.32 13.23
C SER A 103 -4.47 12.97 12.54
N PRO A 104 -4.66 11.83 13.23
CA PRO A 104 -4.61 10.50 12.62
C PRO A 104 -5.59 10.33 11.45
N PHE A 105 -6.72 11.04 11.47
CA PHE A 105 -7.72 11.02 10.40
C PHE A 105 -7.18 11.64 9.11
N VAL A 106 -6.40 12.70 9.21
CA VAL A 106 -5.73 13.34 8.05
C VAL A 106 -4.81 12.36 7.35
N ALA A 107 -3.90 11.71 8.10
CA ALA A 107 -2.98 10.72 7.55
C ALA A 107 -3.73 9.55 6.87
N GLN A 108 -4.80 9.07 7.50
CA GLN A 108 -5.63 8.01 6.94
C GLN A 108 -6.28 8.43 5.62
N CYS A 109 -6.92 9.60 5.56
CA CYS A 109 -7.58 10.09 4.34
C CYS A 109 -6.57 10.35 3.23
N ALA A 110 -5.37 10.88 3.55
CA ALA A 110 -4.30 11.06 2.59
C ALA A 110 -3.83 9.72 2.00
N ALA A 111 -3.57 8.72 2.85
CA ALA A 111 -3.20 7.37 2.39
C ALA A 111 -4.29 6.73 1.52
N ALA A 112 -5.56 6.86 1.91
CA ALA A 112 -6.68 6.36 1.13
C ALA A 112 -6.83 7.09 -0.22
N THR A 113 -6.56 8.40 -0.27
CA THR A 113 -6.55 9.17 -1.52
C THR A 113 -5.46 8.68 -2.45
N ILE A 114 -4.23 8.52 -1.96
CA ILE A 114 -3.10 7.96 -2.73
C ILE A 114 -3.45 6.56 -3.26
N PHE A 115 -4.01 5.67 -2.41
CA PHE A 115 -4.47 4.36 -2.86
C PHE A 115 -5.50 4.45 -3.99
N SER A 116 -6.47 5.36 -3.87
CA SER A 116 -7.49 5.58 -4.91
C SER A 116 -6.86 6.02 -6.24
N LEU A 117 -5.90 6.95 -6.21
CA LEU A 117 -5.20 7.43 -7.41
C LEU A 117 -4.37 6.32 -8.07
N LEU A 118 -3.69 5.46 -7.29
CA LEU A 118 -2.88 4.34 -7.78
C LEU A 118 -3.68 3.24 -8.50
N SER A 119 -5.02 3.28 -8.46
CA SER A 119 -5.87 2.39 -9.26
C SER A 119 -5.69 2.64 -10.77
N LEU A 120 -5.27 3.83 -11.18
CA LEU A 120 -4.88 4.13 -12.56
C LEU A 120 -3.39 3.85 -12.72
N GLU A 121 -3.09 2.97 -13.66
CA GLU A 121 -1.75 2.45 -13.89
C GLU A 121 -0.74 3.53 -14.26
N SER A 122 -1.18 4.50 -15.07
CA SER A 122 -0.40 5.66 -15.50
C SER A 122 0.09 6.57 -14.35
N PHE A 123 -0.57 6.51 -13.19
CA PHE A 123 -0.20 7.33 -12.04
C PHE A 123 0.84 6.67 -11.13
N ARG A 124 1.05 5.35 -11.24
CA ARG A 124 1.99 4.61 -10.39
C ARG A 124 3.43 5.12 -10.48
N PRO A 125 4.02 5.37 -11.68
CA PRO A 125 5.36 5.95 -11.74
C PRO A 125 5.42 7.37 -11.19
N ILE A 126 4.39 8.20 -11.41
CA ILE A 126 4.37 9.60 -10.97
C ILE A 126 4.30 9.67 -9.43
N ILE A 127 3.37 8.92 -8.83
CA ILE A 127 3.20 8.89 -7.38
C ILE A 127 4.41 8.21 -6.71
N GLY A 128 4.88 7.10 -7.29
CA GLY A 128 6.03 6.38 -6.76
C GLY A 128 7.35 7.15 -6.84
N HIS A 129 7.47 8.13 -7.71
CA HIS A 129 8.63 9.03 -7.75
C HIS A 129 8.66 10.04 -6.57
N LYS A 130 7.52 10.27 -5.91
CA LYS A 130 7.41 11.15 -4.73
C LYS A 130 7.88 10.43 -3.47
N ARG A 131 9.17 10.56 -3.13
CA ARG A 131 9.80 9.91 -1.95
C ARG A 131 9.04 10.19 -0.67
N ASP A 132 8.55 11.40 -0.46
CA ASP A 132 7.82 11.80 0.74
C ASP A 132 6.47 11.08 0.90
N ILE A 133 5.82 10.71 -0.19
CA ILE A 133 4.60 9.87 -0.15
C ILE A 133 4.95 8.48 0.36
N ILE A 134 5.96 7.83 -0.24
CA ILE A 134 6.37 6.48 0.18
C ILE A 134 6.82 6.50 1.64
N PHE A 135 7.66 7.48 2.01
CA PHE A 135 8.13 7.62 3.40
C PHE A 135 6.96 7.78 4.38
N GLY A 136 6.00 8.68 4.10
CA GLY A 136 4.83 8.88 4.97
C GLY A 136 3.96 7.63 5.10
N LEU A 137 3.77 6.87 4.02
CA LEU A 137 3.05 5.59 4.06
C LEU A 137 3.80 4.54 4.89
N VAL A 138 5.13 4.45 4.76
CA VAL A 138 5.97 3.54 5.55
C VAL A 138 5.92 3.91 7.04
N GLU A 139 5.93 5.20 7.39
CA GLU A 139 5.82 5.65 8.78
C GLU A 139 4.47 5.29 9.42
N ILE A 140 3.35 5.35 8.66
CA ILE A 140 2.05 4.87 9.16
C ILE A 140 2.11 3.37 9.51
N VAL A 141 2.77 2.56 8.66
CA VAL A 141 2.94 1.12 8.90
C VAL A 141 3.88 0.84 10.08
N ARG A 142 4.95 1.62 10.21
CA ARG A 142 5.96 1.47 11.28
C ARG A 142 5.43 1.85 12.66
N ASN A 143 4.51 2.81 12.73
CA ASN A 143 4.00 3.34 13.99
C ASN A 143 2.96 2.37 14.59
N GLN A 144 3.33 1.72 15.70
CA GLN A 144 2.47 0.78 16.43
C GLN A 144 1.19 1.42 16.99
N GLY A 145 1.19 2.76 17.18
CA GLY A 145 0.02 3.52 17.60
C GLY A 145 -0.98 3.84 16.48
N SER A 146 -0.66 3.51 15.24
CA SER A 146 -1.55 3.77 14.10
C SER A 146 -2.81 2.91 14.18
N ALA A 147 -3.96 3.52 13.89
CA ALA A 147 -5.22 2.78 13.81
C ALA A 147 -5.16 1.72 12.69
N ALA A 148 -5.81 0.57 12.91
CA ALA A 148 -5.83 -0.54 11.94
C ALA A 148 -6.24 -0.10 10.53
N ARG A 149 -7.20 0.83 10.43
CA ARG A 149 -7.65 1.35 9.15
C ARG A 149 -6.59 2.18 8.44
N SER A 150 -5.85 3.01 9.19
CA SER A 150 -4.75 3.80 8.63
C SER A 150 -3.64 2.91 8.09
N ILE A 151 -3.27 1.86 8.85
CA ILE A 151 -2.29 0.86 8.41
C ILE A 151 -2.78 0.16 7.14
N LYS A 152 -4.06 -0.25 7.10
CA LYS A 152 -4.64 -0.92 5.94
C LYS A 152 -4.63 -0.05 4.69
N ASP A 153 -5.01 1.22 4.81
CA ASP A 153 -5.02 2.15 3.69
C ASP A 153 -3.58 2.45 3.22
N ALA A 154 -2.61 2.56 4.13
CA ALA A 154 -1.19 2.71 3.80
C ALA A 154 -0.61 1.47 3.11
N LEU A 155 -0.91 0.25 3.58
CA LEU A 155 -0.47 -1.00 2.95
C LEU A 155 -1.01 -1.13 1.52
N ARG A 156 -2.27 -0.79 1.29
CA ARG A 156 -2.88 -0.80 -0.04
C ARG A 156 -2.24 0.23 -0.97
N ALA A 157 -1.92 1.42 -0.46
CA ALA A 157 -1.19 2.42 -1.23
C ALA A 157 0.22 1.94 -1.57
N LEU A 158 0.97 1.38 -0.61
CA LEU A 158 2.29 0.79 -0.85
C LEU A 158 2.23 -0.36 -1.86
N PHE A 159 1.21 -1.22 -1.79
CA PHE A 159 0.99 -2.25 -2.80
C PHE A 159 0.80 -1.64 -4.19
N GLY A 160 -0.04 -0.61 -4.32
CA GLY A 160 -0.25 0.11 -5.58
C GLY A 160 1.03 0.73 -6.15
N VAL A 161 1.87 1.31 -5.28
CA VAL A 161 3.21 1.81 -5.66
C VAL A 161 4.10 0.69 -6.16
N ALA A 162 4.14 -0.46 -5.47
CA ALA A 162 5.00 -1.61 -5.77
C ALA A 162 4.60 -2.36 -7.06
N LEU A 163 3.37 -2.16 -7.57
CA LEU A 163 2.93 -2.71 -8.86
C LEU A 163 3.72 -2.15 -10.04
N TYR A 164 4.36 -0.99 -9.91
CA TYR A 164 5.31 -0.49 -10.89
C TYR A 164 6.74 -0.86 -10.45
N PRO A 165 7.43 -1.78 -11.15
CA PRO A 165 8.68 -2.37 -10.69
C PRO A 165 9.77 -1.35 -10.33
N LEU A 166 9.89 -0.26 -11.08
CA LEU A 166 10.92 0.76 -10.83
C LEU A 166 10.73 1.56 -9.52
N ASN A 167 9.57 1.47 -8.89
CA ASN A 167 9.34 2.09 -7.60
C ASN A 167 9.89 1.26 -6.42
N ARG A 168 10.15 -0.04 -6.63
CA ARG A 168 10.46 -0.99 -5.54
C ARG A 168 11.79 -0.68 -4.87
N ALA A 169 12.83 -0.34 -5.62
CA ALA A 169 14.13 0.04 -5.07
C ALA A 169 14.01 1.21 -4.09
N GLN A 170 13.25 2.23 -4.45
CA GLN A 170 12.99 3.37 -3.57
C GLN A 170 12.20 2.98 -2.31
N MET A 171 11.27 2.03 -2.40
CA MET A 171 10.57 1.51 -1.23
C MET A 171 11.51 0.77 -0.27
N VAL A 172 12.45 -0.02 -0.80
CA VAL A 172 13.49 -0.69 -0.01
C VAL A 172 14.37 0.33 0.69
N GLU A 173 14.86 1.34 -0.04
CA GLU A 173 15.71 2.41 0.50
C GLU A 173 15.01 3.19 1.62
N LEU A 174 13.72 3.45 1.51
CA LEU A 174 12.92 4.16 2.51
C LEU A 174 12.46 3.28 3.69
N GLY A 175 12.94 2.04 3.77
CA GLY A 175 12.74 1.16 4.91
C GLY A 175 11.39 0.44 4.95
N ALA A 176 10.73 0.29 3.81
CA ALA A 176 9.46 -0.44 3.74
C ALA A 176 9.61 -1.90 4.20
N VAL A 177 10.72 -2.57 3.86
CA VAL A 177 10.97 -3.97 4.21
C VAL A 177 10.94 -4.18 5.73
N GLN A 178 11.69 -3.37 6.47
CA GLN A 178 11.75 -3.49 7.94
C GLN A 178 10.38 -3.21 8.58
N ALA A 179 9.66 -2.19 8.09
CA ALA A 179 8.34 -1.86 8.60
C ALA A 179 7.33 -3.00 8.36
N LEU A 180 7.36 -3.60 7.17
CA LEU A 180 6.46 -4.68 6.79
C LEU A 180 6.71 -5.97 7.60
N PHE A 181 7.96 -6.42 7.70
CA PHE A 181 8.29 -7.60 8.51
C PHE A 181 8.03 -7.37 9.99
N SER A 182 8.34 -6.18 10.51
CA SER A 182 7.99 -5.83 11.89
C SER A 182 6.49 -5.90 12.16
N LEU A 183 5.66 -5.45 11.20
CA LEU A 183 4.21 -5.56 11.30
C LEU A 183 3.77 -7.03 11.28
N VAL A 184 4.27 -7.84 10.36
CA VAL A 184 3.92 -9.27 10.24
C VAL A 184 4.21 -10.02 11.54
N VAL A 185 5.35 -9.75 12.17
CA VAL A 185 5.77 -10.44 13.42
C VAL A 185 4.98 -9.97 14.64
N LYS A 186 4.62 -8.69 14.70
CA LYS A 186 4.03 -8.08 15.92
C LYS A 186 2.52 -7.98 15.90
N ASP A 187 1.90 -7.99 14.73
CA ASP A 187 0.46 -7.78 14.59
C ASP A 187 -0.27 -9.12 14.50
N GLY A 188 -1.32 -9.30 15.30
CA GLY A 188 -2.14 -10.51 15.26
C GLY A 188 -3.35 -10.44 14.31
N ARG A 189 -3.53 -9.32 13.59
CA ARG A 189 -4.70 -9.10 12.73
C ARG A 189 -4.47 -9.67 11.34
N VAL A 190 -5.10 -10.82 11.05
CA VAL A 190 -4.93 -11.57 9.80
C VAL A 190 -4.99 -10.69 8.54
N GLY A 191 -5.99 -9.80 8.44
CA GLY A 191 -6.12 -8.94 7.25
C GLY A 191 -5.00 -7.92 7.05
N LEU A 192 -4.29 -7.50 8.10
CA LEU A 192 -3.10 -6.66 7.98
C LEU A 192 -1.87 -7.47 7.58
N ILE A 193 -1.74 -8.69 8.11
CA ILE A 193 -0.68 -9.62 7.73
C ILE A 193 -0.82 -9.99 6.24
N GLU A 194 -2.04 -10.25 5.77
CA GLU A 194 -2.31 -10.52 4.36
C GLU A 194 -1.91 -9.34 3.44
N ASP A 195 -2.30 -8.12 3.82
CA ASP A 195 -1.98 -6.94 3.02
C ASP A 195 -0.46 -6.63 3.08
N ALA A 196 0.20 -6.81 4.23
CA ALA A 196 1.65 -6.62 4.39
C ALA A 196 2.45 -7.64 3.57
N THR A 197 2.10 -8.93 3.67
CA THR A 197 2.78 -9.99 2.91
C THR A 197 2.59 -9.84 1.40
N ALA A 198 1.45 -9.27 0.95
CA ALA A 198 1.25 -8.95 -0.46
C ALA A 198 2.22 -7.85 -0.95
N VAL A 199 2.51 -6.83 -0.12
CA VAL A 199 3.53 -5.81 -0.43
C VAL A 199 4.93 -6.44 -0.43
N ILE A 200 5.26 -7.26 0.57
CA ILE A 200 6.54 -7.98 0.65
C ILE A 200 6.78 -8.77 -0.64
N ALA A 201 5.75 -9.49 -1.14
CA ALA A 201 5.86 -10.28 -2.35
C ALA A 201 6.18 -9.42 -3.60
N GLN A 202 5.68 -8.18 -3.68
CA GLN A 202 6.04 -7.28 -4.78
C GLN A 202 7.48 -6.77 -4.64
N VAL A 203 7.87 -6.33 -3.45
CA VAL A 203 9.19 -5.78 -3.17
C VAL A 203 10.28 -6.85 -3.31
N ALA A 204 9.97 -8.11 -3.02
CA ALA A 204 10.86 -9.26 -3.22
C ALA A 204 11.38 -9.42 -4.67
N GLY A 205 10.66 -8.89 -5.65
CA GLY A 205 11.09 -8.83 -7.06
C GLY A 205 11.98 -7.64 -7.38
N CYS A 206 12.83 -7.22 -6.45
CA CYS A 206 13.79 -6.12 -6.57
C CYS A 206 15.16 -6.60 -6.08
N GLU A 207 16.22 -6.35 -6.83
CA GLU A 207 17.57 -6.83 -6.51
C GLU A 207 18.04 -6.36 -5.13
N GLU A 208 17.73 -5.12 -4.77
CA GLU A 208 18.14 -4.51 -3.51
C GLU A 208 17.42 -5.11 -2.29
N SER A 209 16.34 -5.89 -2.50
CA SER A 209 15.50 -6.39 -1.41
C SER A 209 16.15 -7.53 -0.63
N TRP A 210 16.92 -8.42 -1.30
CA TRP A 210 17.40 -9.68 -0.70
C TRP A 210 18.29 -9.47 0.52
N GLU A 211 19.29 -8.59 0.40
CA GLU A 211 20.18 -8.27 1.52
C GLU A 211 19.41 -7.60 2.70
N VAL A 212 18.38 -6.82 2.38
CA VAL A 212 17.55 -6.19 3.41
C VAL A 212 16.62 -7.22 4.07
N PHE A 213 16.15 -8.22 3.32
CA PHE A 213 15.37 -9.34 3.86
C PHE A 213 16.22 -10.15 4.86
N LYS A 214 17.46 -10.49 4.50
CA LYS A 214 18.39 -11.19 5.42
C LYS A 214 18.61 -10.41 6.72
N LYS A 215 18.89 -9.11 6.62
CA LYS A 215 19.10 -8.23 7.79
C LYS A 215 17.85 -8.08 8.66
N ALA A 216 16.67 -8.19 8.09
CA ALA A 216 15.39 -8.10 8.81
C ALA A 216 14.89 -9.47 9.34
N LEU A 217 15.67 -10.55 9.21
CA LEU A 217 15.24 -11.93 9.46
C LEU A 217 13.97 -12.29 8.66
N GLY A 218 13.80 -11.67 7.51
CA GLY A 218 12.59 -11.78 6.70
C GLY A 218 12.45 -13.15 6.05
N ILE A 219 13.55 -13.83 5.78
CA ILE A 219 13.54 -15.18 5.19
C ILE A 219 12.96 -16.18 6.20
N GLU A 220 13.42 -16.10 7.45
CA GLU A 220 12.93 -16.90 8.55
C GLU A 220 11.43 -16.68 8.78
N VAL A 221 11.02 -15.40 8.76
CA VAL A 221 9.59 -15.03 8.87
C VAL A 221 8.78 -15.62 7.72
N LEU A 222 9.26 -15.55 6.48
CA LEU A 222 8.56 -16.14 5.33
C LEU A 222 8.42 -17.66 5.45
N MET A 223 9.45 -18.34 5.96
CA MET A 223 9.42 -19.79 6.21
C MET A 223 8.45 -20.14 7.34
N ASP A 224 8.44 -19.39 8.43
CA ASP A 224 7.48 -19.58 9.52
C ASP A 224 6.04 -19.38 9.07
N LEU A 225 5.78 -18.42 8.16
CA LEU A 225 4.44 -18.23 7.59
C LEU A 225 3.97 -19.42 6.73
N LEU A 226 4.88 -20.22 6.19
CA LEU A 226 4.59 -21.44 5.44
C LEU A 226 4.33 -22.66 6.34
N ASP A 227 4.83 -22.66 7.57
CA ASP A 227 4.58 -23.74 8.52
C ASP A 227 3.07 -23.85 8.82
N ASN A 228 2.51 -25.05 8.59
CA ASN A 228 1.10 -25.34 8.81
C ASN A 228 0.68 -25.17 10.28
N ALA A 229 1.61 -25.32 11.22
CA ALA A 229 1.36 -25.16 12.65
C ALA A 229 1.10 -23.71 13.07
N THR A 230 1.50 -22.72 12.28
CA THR A 230 1.29 -21.28 12.61
C THR A 230 -0.13 -20.79 12.41
N GLY A 231 -0.98 -21.55 11.71
CA GLY A 231 -2.35 -21.14 11.40
C GLY A 231 -2.45 -19.98 10.42
N SER A 232 -1.40 -19.72 9.64
CA SER A 232 -1.39 -18.70 8.59
C SER A 232 -2.48 -18.96 7.54
N SER A 233 -3.18 -17.90 7.10
CA SER A 233 -4.18 -18.04 6.03
C SER A 233 -3.52 -18.46 4.72
N TYR A 234 -4.26 -19.11 3.82
CA TYR A 234 -3.75 -19.48 2.50
C TYR A 234 -3.20 -18.27 1.74
N ARG A 235 -3.84 -17.11 1.86
CA ARG A 235 -3.37 -15.88 1.23
C ARG A 235 -1.99 -15.45 1.76
N VAL A 236 -1.74 -15.59 3.04
CA VAL A 236 -0.42 -15.33 3.65
C VAL A 236 0.62 -16.30 3.12
N LYS A 237 0.31 -17.61 3.11
CA LYS A 237 1.21 -18.64 2.56
C LYS A 237 1.51 -18.42 1.07
N GLU A 238 0.50 -18.12 0.25
CA GLU A 238 0.67 -17.79 -1.18
C GLU A 238 1.57 -16.55 -1.39
N ASN A 239 1.44 -15.54 -0.53
CA ASN A 239 2.30 -14.37 -0.56
C ASN A 239 3.74 -14.72 -0.15
N ALA A 240 3.93 -15.60 0.84
CA ALA A 240 5.26 -16.08 1.25
C ALA A 240 5.93 -16.89 0.13
N VAL A 241 5.23 -17.84 -0.49
CA VAL A 241 5.68 -18.55 -1.70
C VAL A 241 6.07 -17.56 -2.80
N SER A 242 5.22 -16.56 -3.05
CA SER A 242 5.48 -15.55 -4.07
C SER A 242 6.73 -14.73 -3.76
N SER A 243 6.97 -14.42 -2.49
CA SER A 243 8.13 -13.66 -2.04
C SER A 243 9.43 -14.43 -2.30
N LEU A 244 9.48 -15.69 -1.88
CA LEU A 244 10.64 -16.57 -2.10
C LEU A 244 10.92 -16.76 -3.60
N LEU A 245 9.88 -17.07 -4.38
CA LEU A 245 10.01 -17.25 -5.83
C LEU A 245 10.51 -15.99 -6.53
N ASN A 246 9.93 -14.83 -6.21
CA ASN A 246 10.33 -13.55 -6.80
C ASN A 246 11.79 -13.19 -6.44
N SER A 247 12.21 -13.44 -5.19
CA SER A 247 13.59 -13.23 -4.76
C SER A 247 14.56 -14.12 -5.54
N ILE A 248 14.23 -15.40 -5.73
CA ILE A 248 15.05 -16.33 -6.52
C ILE A 248 15.11 -15.91 -8.00
N GLN A 249 13.99 -15.48 -8.58
CA GLN A 249 13.96 -15.04 -9.98
C GLN A 249 14.87 -13.84 -10.25
N VAL A 250 15.05 -12.96 -9.27
CA VAL A 250 15.90 -11.77 -9.40
C VAL A 250 17.35 -12.07 -9.00
N GLY A 251 17.55 -12.77 -7.87
CA GLY A 251 18.85 -13.05 -7.29
C GLY A 251 19.53 -14.33 -7.83
N GLY A 252 18.83 -15.09 -8.67
CA GLY A 252 19.37 -16.29 -9.33
C GLY A 252 19.78 -17.41 -8.35
N GLU A 253 20.83 -18.14 -8.74
CA GLU A 253 21.29 -19.33 -8.03
C GLU A 253 21.83 -19.02 -6.62
N GLU A 254 22.41 -17.87 -6.40
CA GLU A 254 22.91 -17.48 -5.06
C GLU A 254 21.74 -17.46 -4.05
N VAL A 255 20.64 -16.78 -4.42
CA VAL A 255 19.44 -16.71 -3.57
C VAL A 255 18.76 -18.08 -3.45
N ALA A 256 18.69 -18.84 -4.55
CA ALA A 256 18.14 -20.19 -4.54
C ALA A 256 18.89 -21.12 -3.57
N SER A 257 20.23 -21.07 -3.59
CA SER A 257 21.09 -21.83 -2.68
C SER A 257 20.89 -21.43 -1.21
N ASP A 258 20.80 -20.13 -0.93
CA ASP A 258 20.55 -19.63 0.44
C ASP A 258 19.17 -20.06 0.96
N VAL A 259 18.14 -20.00 0.11
CA VAL A 259 16.79 -20.50 0.46
C VAL A 259 16.81 -22.02 0.70
N ARG A 260 17.44 -22.82 -0.17
CA ARG A 260 17.57 -24.27 0.01
C ARG A 260 18.27 -24.63 1.33
N GLY A 261 19.36 -23.94 1.63
CA GLY A 261 20.13 -24.19 2.86
C GLY A 261 19.35 -23.99 4.17
N ARG A 262 18.23 -23.25 4.11
CA ARG A 262 17.33 -22.97 5.25
C ARG A 262 16.04 -23.80 5.23
N MET A 263 15.84 -24.63 4.19
CA MET A 263 14.60 -25.40 4.01
C MET A 263 14.52 -26.52 5.03
N GLU A 264 13.42 -26.55 5.77
CA GLU A 264 13.04 -27.62 6.68
C GLU A 264 11.80 -28.35 6.14
N ALA A 265 11.58 -29.60 6.56
CA ALA A 265 10.44 -30.42 6.12
C ALA A 265 9.09 -29.68 6.29
N ARG A 266 8.88 -29.01 7.44
CA ARG A 266 7.66 -28.23 7.74
C ARG A 266 7.38 -27.12 6.71
N VAL A 267 8.43 -26.52 6.16
CA VAL A 267 8.31 -25.46 5.14
C VAL A 267 7.94 -26.08 3.79
N VAL A 268 8.56 -27.20 3.44
CA VAL A 268 8.23 -27.98 2.23
C VAL A 268 6.77 -28.41 2.26
N ASP A 269 6.30 -28.96 3.39
CA ASP A 269 4.90 -29.36 3.59
C ASP A 269 3.95 -28.17 3.40
N GLY A 270 4.33 -26.98 3.89
CA GLY A 270 3.55 -25.75 3.67
C GLY A 270 3.50 -25.31 2.21
N ILE A 271 4.59 -25.45 1.45
CA ILE A 271 4.61 -25.15 0.02
C ILE A 271 3.75 -26.18 -0.75
N LEU A 272 3.83 -27.47 -0.38
CA LEU A 272 3.00 -28.54 -0.95
C LEU A 272 1.51 -28.28 -0.68
N ASP A 273 1.16 -27.88 0.56
CA ASP A 273 -0.22 -27.52 0.92
C ASP A 273 -0.74 -26.37 0.03
N VAL A 274 0.08 -25.34 -0.27
CA VAL A 274 -0.30 -24.28 -1.21
C VAL A 274 -0.44 -24.82 -2.64
N ALA A 275 0.42 -25.76 -3.06
CA ALA A 275 0.35 -26.37 -4.39
C ALA A 275 -0.92 -27.20 -4.60
N GLU A 276 -1.45 -27.80 -3.54
CA GLU A 276 -2.66 -28.65 -3.58
C GLU A 276 -3.94 -27.83 -3.36
N ASN A 277 -3.94 -26.96 -2.36
CA ASN A 277 -5.14 -26.34 -1.80
C ASN A 277 -5.24 -24.82 -2.02
N GLY A 278 -4.20 -24.18 -2.54
CA GLY A 278 -4.18 -22.73 -2.81
C GLY A 278 -5.05 -22.29 -3.97
N SER A 279 -5.06 -20.97 -4.24
CA SER A 279 -5.65 -20.42 -5.45
C SER A 279 -4.89 -20.92 -6.69
N GLU A 280 -5.51 -20.87 -7.88
CA GLU A 280 -4.85 -21.27 -9.14
C GLU A 280 -3.48 -20.57 -9.34
N LYS A 281 -3.41 -19.28 -8.97
CA LYS A 281 -2.17 -18.53 -9.02
C LYS A 281 -1.18 -18.96 -7.94
N GLY A 282 -1.67 -19.27 -6.75
CA GLY A 282 -0.87 -19.79 -5.63
C GLY A 282 -0.27 -21.15 -5.98
N LYS A 283 -1.08 -22.08 -6.47
CA LYS A 283 -0.67 -23.41 -6.96
C LYS A 283 0.44 -23.32 -8.00
N SER A 284 0.23 -22.51 -9.04
CA SER A 284 1.23 -22.33 -10.09
C SER A 284 2.57 -21.81 -9.55
N LYS A 285 2.55 -20.87 -8.61
CA LYS A 285 3.78 -20.34 -8.00
C LYS A 285 4.44 -21.32 -7.05
N ALA A 286 3.67 -22.08 -6.29
CA ALA A 286 4.20 -23.11 -5.40
C ALA A 286 4.92 -24.20 -6.19
N LEU A 287 4.31 -24.70 -7.26
CA LEU A 287 4.95 -25.66 -8.16
C LEU A 287 6.21 -25.08 -8.83
N ALA A 288 6.19 -23.81 -9.23
CA ALA A 288 7.38 -23.16 -9.79
C ALA A 288 8.50 -23.04 -8.76
N LEU A 289 8.17 -22.71 -7.50
CA LEU A 289 9.15 -22.63 -6.42
C LEU A 289 9.77 -23.99 -6.14
N LEU A 290 8.95 -25.04 -5.97
CA LEU A 290 9.42 -26.42 -5.78
C LEU A 290 10.38 -26.85 -6.88
N LYS A 291 10.00 -26.65 -8.15
CA LYS A 291 10.84 -26.99 -9.30
C LYS A 291 12.22 -26.30 -9.28
N VAL A 292 12.29 -25.04 -8.88
CA VAL A 292 13.57 -24.31 -8.78
C VAL A 292 14.40 -24.82 -7.61
N LEU A 293 13.76 -25.22 -6.52
CA LEU A 293 14.44 -25.75 -5.35
C LEU A 293 14.94 -27.19 -5.57
N GLU A 294 14.23 -28.02 -6.33
CA GLU A 294 14.62 -29.39 -6.68
C GLU A 294 15.78 -29.46 -7.67
N ALA A 295 15.93 -28.47 -8.54
CA ALA A 295 16.78 -28.55 -9.75
C ALA A 295 18.28 -28.84 -9.49
N GLN A 296 18.79 -28.81 -8.24
CA GLN A 296 20.20 -29.07 -7.91
C GLN A 296 20.47 -29.70 -6.53
N ASP A 297 19.49 -30.27 -5.81
CA ASP A 297 19.76 -30.78 -4.46
C ASP A 297 19.14 -32.16 -4.16
N SER A 298 20.02 -33.19 -3.96
CA SER A 298 19.65 -34.50 -3.48
C SER A 298 19.01 -34.54 -2.07
N ARG A 299 19.18 -33.49 -1.27
CA ARG A 299 18.53 -33.35 0.05
C ARG A 299 17.06 -32.99 -0.09
N PHE A 300 16.69 -32.20 -1.13
CA PHE A 300 15.31 -31.81 -1.36
C PHE A 300 14.44 -32.99 -1.78
N GLU A 301 14.98 -33.92 -2.59
CA GLU A 301 14.32 -35.19 -2.94
C GLU A 301 14.03 -36.07 -1.71
N ALA A 302 14.92 -36.06 -0.71
CA ALA A 302 14.70 -36.78 0.54
C ALA A 302 13.60 -36.17 1.41
N LEU A 303 13.45 -34.85 1.41
CA LEU A 303 12.38 -34.14 2.17
C LEU A 303 11.00 -34.35 1.56
N THR A 304 10.90 -34.38 0.22
CA THR A 304 9.63 -34.57 -0.50
C THR A 304 9.14 -36.03 -0.48
N SER A 305 10.08 -37.02 -0.37
CA SER A 305 9.74 -38.44 -0.32
C SER A 305 9.17 -38.91 1.02
N HIS A 306 9.28 -38.12 2.10
CA HIS A 306 8.72 -38.46 3.42
C HIS A 306 7.29 -37.91 3.62
N SER A 307 6.79 -37.08 2.70
CA SER A 307 5.45 -36.49 2.76
C SER A 307 4.41 -37.19 1.86
N SER A 308 4.78 -38.34 1.27
CA SER A 308 3.92 -39.24 0.49
C SER A 308 3.63 -40.49 1.33
#